data_f75dc8f3463776d0bc24cac43e2fe422
#
_entry.id   f75dc8f3463776d0bc24cac43e2fe422
#
_cell.length_a   1.000
_cell.length_b   1.000
_cell.length_c   1.000
_cell.angle_alpha   90.00
_cell.angle_beta   90.00
_cell.angle_gamma   90.00
#
_symmetry.space_group_name_H-M   'P 1'
#
loop_
_entity.id
_entity.type
_entity.pdbx_description
1 polymer ?
#
loop_
_entity_poly.entity_id
_entity_poly.type
_entity_poly.pdbx_seq_one_letter_code
_entity_poly.pdbx_strand_id
1 'polypeptide(L)'
;MRPALSLLLLPVLALASCQAQPKAPTAHGQSALDVMERVAVGANNCWIKSGDPAFKAYAMAPELNSFSGKPRILLVRKGSSDIRPLLVVQAEGRPARLDAFGPMMSEPVAGRIASDVTRWSKGSKTC
;
A
#
# COMPACT_ATOMS: atom_id res chain seq x y z
N MET A 1 -63.99 46.25 -22.20
CA MET A 1 -62.53 46.29 -22.31
C MET A 1 -61.95 45.40 -21.22
N ARG A 2 -61.38 44.28 -21.58
CA ARG A 2 -60.78 43.33 -20.63
C ARG A 2 -59.27 43.33 -20.89
N PRO A 3 -58.41 43.62 -19.92
CA PRO A 3 -57.01 43.39 -20.06
C PRO A 3 -56.71 41.92 -19.70
N ALA A 4 -56.02 41.26 -20.63
CA ALA A 4 -55.51 39.90 -20.48
C ALA A 4 -54.31 39.88 -19.50
N LEU A 5 -54.43 39.07 -18.48
CA LEU A 5 -53.36 38.83 -17.50
C LEU A 5 -52.48 37.71 -18.05
N SER A 6 -51.34 38.07 -18.60
CA SER A 6 -50.32 37.10 -19.05
C SER A 6 -49.58 36.54 -17.88
N LEU A 7 -49.81 35.26 -17.57
CA LEU A 7 -49.10 34.48 -16.58
C LEU A 7 -47.76 34.01 -17.16
N LEU A 8 -46.65 34.61 -16.76
CA LEU A 8 -45.30 34.19 -17.10
C LEU A 8 -44.93 32.97 -16.24
N LEU A 9 -44.94 31.79 -16.83
CA LEU A 9 -44.35 30.58 -16.24
C LEU A 9 -42.84 30.65 -16.38
N LEU A 10 -42.12 30.81 -15.26
CA LEU A 10 -40.69 30.63 -15.20
C LEU A 10 -40.36 29.12 -15.01
N PRO A 11 -39.53 28.53 -15.85
CA PRO A 11 -39.06 27.18 -15.60
C PRO A 11 -37.97 27.20 -14.54
N VAL A 12 -38.21 26.55 -13.42
CA VAL A 12 -37.20 26.25 -12.39
C VAL A 12 -36.27 25.18 -12.93
N LEU A 13 -35.04 25.55 -13.32
CA LEU A 13 -33.98 24.60 -13.60
C LEU A 13 -33.55 23.95 -12.29
N ALA A 14 -33.94 22.71 -12.06
CA ALA A 14 -33.38 21.89 -11.00
C ALA A 14 -31.94 21.49 -11.36
N LEU A 15 -30.95 22.13 -10.79
CA LEU A 15 -29.55 21.71 -10.81
C LEU A 15 -29.43 20.42 -9.97
N ALA A 16 -29.40 19.28 -10.65
CA ALA A 16 -29.05 18.01 -10.04
C ALA A 16 -27.57 18.06 -9.63
N SER A 17 -27.33 18.41 -8.39
CA SER A 17 -26.03 18.33 -7.75
C SER A 17 -25.67 16.84 -7.60
N CYS A 18 -24.76 16.33 -8.43
CA CYS A 18 -24.10 15.04 -8.20
C CYS A 18 -23.22 15.16 -6.95
N GLN A 19 -23.79 14.92 -5.79
CA GLN A 19 -23.00 14.74 -4.57
C GLN A 19 -22.35 13.36 -4.66
N ALA A 20 -21.00 13.35 -4.85
CA ALA A 20 -20.22 12.16 -4.66
C ALA A 20 -20.40 11.70 -3.20
N GLN A 21 -21.09 10.59 -2.99
CA GLN A 21 -21.24 9.99 -1.67
C GLN A 21 -19.86 9.66 -1.11
N PRO A 22 -19.50 10.11 0.11
CA PRO A 22 -18.31 9.65 0.79
C PRO A 22 -18.41 8.14 0.91
N LYS A 23 -17.41 7.43 0.36
CA LYS A 23 -17.33 5.98 0.48
C LYS A 23 -17.31 5.65 1.98
N ALA A 24 -18.36 5.00 2.49
CA ALA A 24 -18.42 4.58 3.88
C ALA A 24 -17.16 3.79 4.24
N PRO A 25 -16.50 4.06 5.39
CA PRO A 25 -15.38 3.25 5.84
C PRO A 25 -15.88 1.82 5.99
N THR A 26 -15.40 0.92 5.13
CA THR A 26 -15.71 -0.50 5.26
C THR A 26 -15.08 -1.00 6.55
N ALA A 27 -15.90 -1.43 7.50
CA ALA A 27 -15.52 -1.91 8.83
C ALA A 27 -14.78 -3.27 8.82
N HIS A 28 -14.11 -3.57 7.73
CA HIS A 28 -13.38 -4.81 7.52
C HIS A 28 -11.91 -4.46 7.38
N GLY A 29 -11.10 -4.65 8.39
CA GLY A 29 -9.65 -4.55 8.48
C GLY A 29 -8.88 -4.04 7.25
N GLN A 30 -7.65 -3.71 7.41
CA GLN A 30 -6.82 -3.18 6.32
C GLN A 30 -6.58 -4.23 5.24
N SER A 31 -6.63 -3.82 3.97
CA SER A 31 -6.34 -4.71 2.86
C SER A 31 -4.85 -5.05 2.79
N ALA A 32 -4.54 -6.16 2.12
CA ALA A 32 -3.16 -6.54 1.85
C ALA A 32 -2.38 -5.44 1.13
N LEU A 33 -3.01 -4.73 0.18
CA LEU A 33 -2.38 -3.61 -0.53
C LEU A 33 -2.07 -2.45 0.41
N ASP A 34 -3.04 -2.00 1.22
CA ASP A 34 -2.83 -0.89 2.16
C ASP A 34 -1.66 -1.17 3.13
N VAL A 35 -1.57 -2.41 3.60
CA VAL A 35 -0.48 -2.84 4.48
C VAL A 35 0.84 -2.84 3.75
N MET A 36 0.91 -3.44 2.55
CA MET A 36 2.16 -3.56 1.81
C MET A 36 2.66 -2.23 1.24
N GLU A 37 1.80 -1.27 0.94
CA GLU A 37 2.22 0.08 0.58
C GLU A 37 3.00 0.74 1.74
N ARG A 38 2.53 0.63 2.97
CA ARG A 38 3.24 1.14 4.14
C ARG A 38 4.56 0.41 4.38
N VAL A 39 4.56 -0.91 4.28
CA VAL A 39 5.77 -1.72 4.43
C VAL A 39 6.80 -1.37 3.35
N ALA A 40 6.38 -1.21 2.09
CA ALA A 40 7.27 -0.84 0.99
C ALA A 40 7.92 0.54 1.20
N VAL A 41 7.16 1.53 1.68
CA VAL A 41 7.69 2.86 2.00
C VAL A 41 8.70 2.77 3.15
N GLY A 42 8.38 2.05 4.22
CA GLY A 42 9.28 1.84 5.35
C GLY A 42 10.58 1.15 4.94
N ALA A 43 10.49 0.05 4.21
CA ALA A 43 11.64 -0.69 3.72
C ALA A 43 12.52 0.16 2.80
N ASN A 44 11.92 0.90 1.87
CA ASN A 44 12.68 1.78 0.98
C ASN A 44 13.44 2.86 1.75
N ASN A 45 12.80 3.50 2.72
CA ASN A 45 13.43 4.57 3.50
C ASN A 45 14.47 4.05 4.50
N CYS A 46 14.15 2.98 5.23
CA CYS A 46 14.93 2.52 6.37
C CYS A 46 15.98 1.45 6.00
N TRP A 47 15.74 0.64 4.98
CA TRP A 47 16.69 -0.40 4.57
C TRP A 47 17.53 0.03 3.36
N ILE A 48 16.93 0.72 2.38
CA ILE A 48 17.59 1.00 1.10
C ILE A 48 18.23 2.38 1.08
N LYS A 49 17.44 3.43 1.32
CA LYS A 49 17.93 4.81 1.21
C LYS A 49 18.79 5.26 2.41
N SER A 50 18.63 4.66 3.57
CA SER A 50 19.35 5.05 4.78
C SER A 50 20.84 4.71 4.76
N GLY A 51 21.28 3.86 3.83
CA GLY A 51 22.67 3.36 3.80
C GLY A 51 22.95 2.33 4.89
N ASP A 52 21.94 1.69 5.43
CA ASP A 52 22.06 0.67 6.47
C ASP A 52 22.99 -0.49 6.03
N PRO A 53 24.05 -0.78 6.79
CA PRO A 53 25.00 -1.82 6.42
C PRO A 53 24.37 -3.20 6.23
N ALA A 54 23.32 -3.53 7.00
CA ALA A 54 22.64 -4.82 6.91
C ALA A 54 21.94 -5.04 5.56
N PHE A 55 21.57 -3.95 4.86
CA PHE A 55 20.83 -4.00 3.60
C PHE A 55 21.61 -3.43 2.39
N LYS A 56 22.81 -2.94 2.61
CA LYS A 56 23.63 -2.26 1.58
C LYS A 56 23.88 -3.12 0.33
N ALA A 57 23.94 -4.44 0.48
CA ALA A 57 24.19 -5.37 -0.61
C ALA A 57 22.95 -5.68 -1.47
N TYR A 58 21.79 -5.14 -1.09
CA TYR A 58 20.52 -5.50 -1.71
C TYR A 58 19.85 -4.32 -2.42
N ALA A 59 19.04 -4.66 -3.43
CA ALA A 59 18.10 -3.77 -4.08
C ALA A 59 16.68 -4.26 -3.81
N MET A 60 15.73 -3.34 -3.71
CA MET A 60 14.33 -3.66 -3.50
C MET A 60 13.56 -3.61 -4.82
N ALA A 61 12.77 -4.65 -5.08
CA ALA A 61 11.83 -4.73 -6.18
C ALA A 61 10.39 -4.81 -5.61
N PRO A 62 9.61 -3.73 -5.66
CA PRO A 62 8.22 -3.77 -5.23
C PRO A 62 7.33 -4.37 -6.32
N GLU A 63 6.46 -5.29 -5.94
CA GLU A 63 5.45 -5.92 -6.80
C GLU A 63 4.06 -5.78 -6.15
N LEU A 64 3.59 -4.53 -6.00
CA LEU A 64 2.34 -4.24 -5.28
C LEU A 64 1.09 -4.58 -6.10
N ASN A 65 1.18 -4.54 -7.43
CA ASN A 65 0.10 -4.88 -8.36
C ASN A 65 0.25 -6.31 -8.94
N SER A 66 0.59 -7.26 -8.08
CA SER A 66 0.77 -8.64 -8.50
C SER A 66 -0.54 -9.28 -8.98
N PHE A 67 -0.48 -10.02 -10.09
CA PHE A 67 -1.60 -10.82 -10.61
C PHE A 67 -2.06 -11.90 -9.62
N SER A 68 -1.20 -12.32 -8.69
CA SER A 68 -1.55 -13.31 -7.66
C SER A 68 -2.48 -12.76 -6.58
N GLY A 69 -2.76 -11.44 -6.56
CA GLY A 69 -3.50 -10.78 -5.49
C GLY A 69 -2.73 -10.68 -4.17
N LYS A 70 -1.43 -10.97 -4.19
CA LYS A 70 -0.52 -10.90 -3.04
C LYS A 70 0.51 -9.81 -3.30
N PRO A 71 0.23 -8.55 -2.91
CA PRO A 71 1.21 -7.48 -2.99
C PRO A 71 2.43 -7.84 -2.15
N ARG A 72 3.63 -7.58 -2.69
CA ARG A 72 4.89 -7.96 -2.05
C ARG A 72 6.04 -7.02 -2.39
N ILE A 73 7.08 -7.09 -1.60
CA ILE A 73 8.40 -6.54 -1.91
C ILE A 73 9.42 -7.67 -1.90
N LEU A 74 10.41 -7.54 -2.77
CA LEU A 74 11.51 -8.49 -2.90
C LEU A 74 12.82 -7.77 -2.60
N LEU A 75 13.73 -8.39 -1.87
CA LEU A 75 15.13 -7.98 -1.85
C LEU A 75 15.96 -8.95 -2.67
N VAL A 76 16.70 -8.41 -3.63
CA VAL A 76 17.60 -9.14 -4.51
C VAL A 76 19.02 -8.60 -4.34
N ARG A 77 20.04 -9.41 -4.64
CA ARG A 77 21.44 -8.98 -4.54
C ARG A 77 21.76 -7.97 -5.64
N LYS A 78 22.34 -6.84 -5.25
CA LYS A 78 22.83 -5.83 -6.21
C LYS A 78 23.93 -6.40 -7.09
N GLY A 79 23.91 -6.04 -8.39
CA GLY A 79 24.98 -6.36 -9.33
C GLY A 79 25.15 -7.85 -9.63
N SER A 80 24.20 -8.70 -9.23
CA SER A 80 24.19 -10.12 -9.53
C SER A 80 23.26 -10.40 -10.71
N SER A 81 23.66 -11.37 -11.54
CA SER A 81 22.76 -11.95 -12.55
C SER A 81 21.72 -12.90 -11.94
N ASP A 82 21.93 -13.32 -10.69
CA ASP A 82 20.97 -14.11 -9.93
C ASP A 82 19.88 -13.20 -9.36
N ILE A 83 18.69 -13.27 -9.96
CA ILE A 83 17.53 -12.48 -9.59
C ILE A 83 16.65 -13.16 -8.54
N ARG A 84 17.06 -14.29 -7.99
CA ARG A 84 16.28 -14.96 -6.94
C ARG A 84 16.21 -14.07 -5.70
N PRO A 85 15.01 -13.82 -5.17
CA PRO A 85 14.87 -12.99 -3.98
C PRO A 85 15.49 -13.68 -2.75
N LEU A 86 16.23 -12.91 -1.97
CA LEU A 86 16.79 -13.34 -0.69
C LEU A 86 15.83 -13.03 0.47
N LEU A 87 14.90 -12.13 0.25
CA LEU A 87 13.77 -11.83 1.13
C LEU A 87 12.54 -11.54 0.29
N VAL A 88 11.42 -12.12 0.70
CA VAL A 88 10.08 -11.78 0.23
C VAL A 88 9.27 -11.35 1.43
N VAL A 89 8.67 -10.17 1.39
CA VAL A 89 7.64 -9.75 2.34
C VAL A 89 6.36 -9.55 1.55
N GLN A 90 5.31 -10.22 1.94
CA GLN A 90 4.02 -10.19 1.25
C GLN A 90 2.86 -10.11 2.23
N ALA A 91 1.71 -9.70 1.73
CA ALA A 91 0.46 -9.76 2.47
C ALA A 91 -0.65 -10.35 1.61
N GLU A 92 -1.64 -10.96 2.26
CA GLU A 92 -2.84 -11.45 1.61
C GLU A 92 -4.07 -11.26 2.49
N GLY A 93 -5.21 -11.11 1.83
CA GLY A 93 -6.51 -11.07 2.50
C GLY A 93 -6.91 -9.72 3.09
N ARG A 94 -8.06 -9.76 3.78
CA ARG A 94 -8.65 -8.64 4.51
C ARG A 94 -9.45 -9.21 5.70
N PRO A 95 -8.97 -9.06 6.93
CA PRO A 95 -7.74 -8.34 7.34
C PRO A 95 -6.48 -8.98 6.75
N ALA A 96 -5.49 -8.15 6.46
CA ALA A 96 -4.25 -8.56 5.84
C ALA A 96 -3.41 -9.46 6.78
N ARG A 97 -2.93 -10.56 6.24
CA ARG A 97 -1.90 -11.38 6.88
C ARG A 97 -0.56 -11.11 6.21
N LEU A 98 0.43 -10.76 7.02
CA LEU A 98 1.81 -10.57 6.60
C LEU A 98 2.60 -11.87 6.71
N ASP A 99 3.50 -12.04 5.76
CA ASP A 99 4.47 -13.13 5.77
C ASP A 99 5.82 -12.61 5.26
N ALA A 100 6.91 -13.09 5.86
CA ALA A 100 8.27 -12.77 5.46
C ALA A 100 9.10 -14.05 5.40
N PHE A 101 9.68 -14.33 4.26
CA PHE A 101 10.44 -15.56 4.04
C PHE A 101 11.59 -15.36 3.06
N GLY A 102 12.44 -16.35 2.97
CA GLY A 102 13.64 -16.36 2.14
C GLY A 102 14.91 -16.55 2.98
N PRO A 103 16.09 -16.67 2.33
CA PRO A 103 17.36 -16.92 3.02
C PRO A 103 17.68 -15.93 4.13
N MET A 104 17.34 -14.63 3.98
CA MET A 104 17.60 -13.62 5.01
C MET A 104 16.84 -13.88 6.32
N MET A 105 15.75 -14.64 6.28
CA MET A 105 15.00 -15.00 7.49
C MET A 105 15.66 -16.11 8.32
N SER A 106 16.75 -16.68 7.82
CA SER A 106 17.62 -17.60 8.57
C SER A 106 18.92 -16.95 9.03
N GLU A 107 19.08 -15.65 8.80
CA GLU A 107 20.27 -14.86 9.16
C GLU A 107 20.02 -14.05 10.44
N PRO A 108 21.07 -13.49 11.08
CA PRO A 108 20.92 -12.65 12.27
C PRO A 108 20.00 -11.43 12.10
N VAL A 109 19.82 -10.94 10.85
CA VAL A 109 18.94 -9.80 10.52
C VAL A 109 17.45 -10.15 10.58
N ALA A 110 17.08 -11.42 10.67
CA ALA A 110 15.69 -11.88 10.61
C ALA A 110 14.79 -11.24 11.68
N GLY A 111 15.26 -11.16 12.91
CA GLY A 111 14.50 -10.55 14.01
C GLY A 111 14.21 -9.07 13.77
N ARG A 112 15.18 -8.35 13.20
CA ARG A 112 15.00 -6.96 12.81
C ARG A 112 14.00 -6.81 11.65
N ILE A 113 14.08 -7.63 10.62
CA ILE A 113 13.13 -7.64 9.51
C ILE A 113 11.70 -7.83 10.05
N ALA A 114 11.48 -8.84 10.87
CA ALA A 114 10.17 -9.13 11.44
C ALA A 114 9.62 -7.95 12.27
N SER A 115 10.46 -7.34 13.09
CA SER A 115 10.11 -6.18 13.92
C SER A 115 9.75 -4.95 13.07
N ASP A 116 10.59 -4.62 12.09
CA ASP A 116 10.38 -3.48 11.21
C ASP A 116 9.09 -3.62 10.40
N VAL A 117 8.90 -4.76 9.74
CA VAL A 117 7.71 -5.06 8.94
C VAL A 117 6.43 -4.98 9.78
N THR A 118 6.45 -5.56 10.99
CA THR A 118 5.31 -5.49 11.91
C THR A 118 5.00 -4.05 12.31
N ARG A 119 6.02 -3.25 12.61
CA ARG A 119 5.85 -1.85 13.01
C ARG A 119 5.26 -1.01 11.88
N TRP A 120 5.80 -1.12 10.66
CA TRP A 120 5.29 -0.39 9.50
C TRP A 120 3.88 -0.82 9.09
N SER A 121 3.58 -2.11 9.17
CA SER A 121 2.24 -2.61 8.89
C SER A 121 1.17 -1.97 9.76
N LYS A 122 1.53 -1.59 10.98
CA LYS A 122 0.66 -0.89 11.94
C LYS A 122 0.62 0.63 11.77
N GLY A 123 1.36 1.17 10.79
CA GLY A 123 1.34 2.58 10.45
C GLY A 123 2.50 3.42 10.98
N SER A 124 3.47 2.85 11.70
CA SER A 124 4.69 3.56 12.09
C SER A 124 5.49 3.94 10.84
N LYS A 125 6.08 5.14 10.85
CA LYS A 125 6.96 5.64 9.77
C LYS A 125 8.42 5.73 10.22
N THR A 126 8.72 5.33 11.44
CA THR A 126 10.07 5.40 12.00
C THR A 126 10.93 4.22 11.56
N CYS A 127 12.20 4.44 11.45
CA CYS A 127 13.20 3.40 11.31
C CYS A 127 13.58 2.86 12.70
#